data_3052225659f42794c09c230166012b14
#
_entry.id   3052225659f42794c09c230166012b14
#
_cell.length_a   1.000
_cell.length_b   1.000
_cell.length_c   1.000
_cell.angle_alpha   90.00
_cell.angle_beta   90.00
_cell.angle_gamma   90.00
#
_symmetry.space_group_name_H-M   'P 1'
#
loop_
_entity.id
_entity.type
_entity.pdbx_description
1 polymer ?
#
loop_
_entity_poly.entity_id
_entity_poly.type
_entity_poly.pdbx_seq_one_letter_code
_entity_poly.pdbx_strand_id
1 'polypeptide(L)'
;MYNDKEDSMNSLKQDFTDKLYAAYEANPKYAAMENAISHNGLLTSLEKRTAAVENAPVFSLDLTKDKVSDQKASGRCWMFAALNTFRHKMIAGFQLEDFELSQAHTFFWDKYEKSNWFLEQVLATADQDLTSRKVKFLLDTPQQDGGQWDMVVALFEKYGVVPKSVYPESISSSNSRELNQLLNKLLRQDAQILRELALSGADEASLQAKKEELLQEIFNFLAMSLGLPPRKFDFAYRDKDGNYHSEADLTPQAFYQKYVDLKLDDYVSIINAPTVDKPYGKSYTVEMLGNVVGSKPVRYL
;
A
#
# COMPACT_ATOMS: atom_id res chain seq x y z
N MET A 1 -26.40 -36.20 6.67
CA MET A 1 -26.09 -36.22 8.11
C MET A 1 -25.83 -34.79 8.53
N TYR A 2 -26.82 -34.09 9.06
CA TYR A 2 -26.65 -32.81 9.74
C TYR A 2 -25.87 -33.09 11.03
N ASN A 3 -24.90 -32.25 11.30
CA ASN A 3 -23.86 -32.46 12.32
C ASN A 3 -24.46 -32.30 13.72
N ASP A 4 -24.43 -33.35 14.55
CA ASP A 4 -24.83 -33.35 15.98
C ASP A 4 -24.03 -32.38 16.87
N LYS A 5 -23.20 -31.51 16.29
CA LYS A 5 -22.46 -30.47 17.00
C LYS A 5 -23.24 -29.13 17.20
N GLU A 6 -24.32 -28.90 16.45
CA GLU A 6 -25.17 -27.72 16.68
C GLU A 6 -26.01 -27.82 17.95
N ASP A 7 -26.34 -29.04 18.42
CA ASP A 7 -27.08 -29.27 19.66
C ASP A 7 -26.29 -28.97 20.96
N SER A 8 -24.98 -28.71 20.85
CA SER A 8 -24.12 -28.36 22.00
C SER A 8 -23.94 -26.86 22.23
N MET A 9 -24.43 -26.00 21.33
CA MET A 9 -24.34 -24.57 21.52
C MET A 9 -25.42 -24.06 22.47
N ASN A 10 -25.01 -23.39 23.55
CA ASN A 10 -25.93 -22.79 24.49
C ASN A 10 -26.53 -21.48 23.91
N SER A 11 -27.84 -21.49 23.61
CA SER A 11 -28.56 -20.27 23.26
C SER A 11 -28.69 -19.33 24.47
N LEU A 12 -28.74 -18.02 24.20
CA LEU A 12 -29.03 -17.03 25.25
C LEU A 12 -30.44 -17.25 25.78
N LYS A 13 -30.56 -17.43 27.09
CA LYS A 13 -31.87 -17.64 27.79
C LYS A 13 -32.40 -16.34 28.29
N GLN A 14 -33.73 -16.22 28.44
CA GLN A 14 -34.41 -15.04 28.89
C GLN A 14 -33.94 -14.62 30.30
N ASP A 15 -33.82 -15.57 31.23
CA ASP A 15 -33.34 -15.28 32.59
C ASP A 15 -31.95 -14.64 32.63
N PHE A 16 -31.08 -14.98 31.66
CA PHE A 16 -29.77 -14.33 31.52
C PHE A 16 -29.90 -12.90 31.01
N THR A 17 -30.78 -12.68 30.02
CA THR A 17 -31.06 -11.36 29.50
C THR A 17 -31.66 -10.44 30.59
N ASP A 18 -32.61 -10.94 31.39
CA ASP A 18 -33.20 -10.20 32.50
C ASP A 18 -32.15 -9.78 33.54
N LYS A 19 -31.17 -10.65 33.82
CA LYS A 19 -30.04 -10.30 34.70
C LYS A 19 -29.16 -9.19 34.11
N LEU A 20 -28.97 -9.17 32.77
CA LEU A 20 -28.21 -8.11 32.12
C LEU A 20 -28.90 -6.75 32.22
N TYR A 21 -30.25 -6.70 32.03
CA TYR A 21 -31.02 -5.48 32.22
C TYR A 21 -30.91 -4.97 33.66
N ALA A 22 -31.16 -5.84 34.64
CA ALA A 22 -31.06 -5.45 36.03
C ALA A 22 -29.65 -4.94 36.42
N ALA A 23 -28.59 -5.58 35.92
CA ALA A 23 -27.22 -5.16 36.18
C ALA A 23 -26.87 -3.82 35.50
N TYR A 24 -27.41 -3.55 34.33
CA TYR A 24 -27.23 -2.29 33.62
C TYR A 24 -27.93 -1.15 34.33
N GLU A 25 -29.21 -1.32 34.66
CA GLU A 25 -30.05 -0.34 35.34
C GLU A 25 -29.58 0.00 36.78
N ALA A 26 -28.97 -0.97 37.45
CA ALA A 26 -28.38 -0.78 38.77
C ALA A 26 -27.18 0.17 38.79
N ASN A 27 -26.59 0.50 37.65
CA ASN A 27 -25.44 1.39 37.60
C ASN A 27 -25.82 2.78 37.02
N PRO A 28 -26.00 3.81 37.87
CA PRO A 28 -26.45 5.12 37.42
C PRO A 28 -25.49 5.83 36.46
N LYS A 29 -24.22 5.39 36.39
CA LYS A 29 -23.25 5.94 35.44
C LYS A 29 -23.56 5.53 34.01
N TYR A 30 -24.18 4.37 33.80
CA TYR A 30 -24.46 3.86 32.46
C TYR A 30 -25.49 4.70 31.72
N ALA A 31 -26.52 5.18 32.38
CA ALA A 31 -27.51 6.08 31.79
C ALA A 31 -26.89 7.40 31.31
N ALA A 32 -25.96 7.98 32.07
CA ALA A 32 -25.24 9.18 31.64
C ALA A 32 -24.30 8.91 30.45
N MET A 33 -23.60 7.78 30.45
CA MET A 33 -22.76 7.36 29.36
C MET A 33 -23.57 7.03 28.11
N GLU A 34 -24.70 6.34 28.24
CA GLU A 34 -25.62 6.03 27.15
C GLU A 34 -26.08 7.31 26.44
N ASN A 35 -26.56 8.30 27.22
CA ASN A 35 -26.95 9.59 26.66
C ASN A 35 -25.81 10.30 25.94
N ALA A 36 -24.63 10.31 26.53
CA ALA A 36 -23.45 10.93 25.90
C ALA A 36 -23.05 10.22 24.58
N ILE A 37 -23.00 8.91 24.60
CA ILE A 37 -22.54 8.10 23.45
C ILE A 37 -23.60 8.08 22.35
N SER A 38 -24.87 7.90 22.69
CA SER A 38 -25.96 7.83 21.70
C SER A 38 -26.17 9.14 20.95
N HIS A 39 -25.88 10.30 21.56
CA HIS A 39 -26.01 11.61 20.93
C HIS A 39 -24.73 12.04 20.17
N ASN A 40 -23.55 11.76 20.71
CA ASN A 40 -22.28 12.27 20.17
C ASN A 40 -21.47 11.21 19.40
N GLY A 41 -21.87 9.96 19.43
CA GLY A 41 -21.14 8.83 18.89
C GLY A 41 -20.03 8.32 19.83
N LEU A 42 -19.65 7.06 19.63
CA LEU A 42 -18.73 6.35 20.51
C LEU A 42 -17.34 7.02 20.55
N LEU A 43 -16.74 7.27 19.39
CA LEU A 43 -15.36 7.78 19.30
C LEU A 43 -15.23 9.17 19.95
N THR A 44 -16.14 10.09 19.65
CA THR A 44 -16.14 11.44 20.22
C THR A 44 -16.30 11.43 21.74
N SER A 45 -17.15 10.53 22.26
CA SER A 45 -17.39 10.42 23.71
C SER A 45 -16.24 9.77 24.47
N LEU A 46 -15.39 9.00 23.81
CA LEU A 46 -14.21 8.35 24.40
C LEU A 46 -12.94 9.20 24.29
N GLU A 47 -12.98 10.32 23.57
CA GLU A 47 -11.83 11.20 23.42
C GLU A 47 -11.40 11.80 24.77
N LYS A 48 -10.15 11.56 25.14
CA LYS A 48 -9.58 12.09 26.38
C LYS A 48 -9.27 13.58 26.22
N ARG A 49 -9.99 14.45 26.92
CA ARG A 49 -9.82 15.92 26.84
C ARG A 49 -8.36 16.37 27.04
N THR A 50 -7.62 15.68 27.90
CA THR A 50 -6.22 16.03 28.20
C THR A 50 -5.22 15.49 27.17
N ALA A 51 -5.65 14.67 26.22
CA ALA A 51 -4.74 14.06 25.24
C ALA A 51 -3.95 15.10 24.43
N ALA A 52 -4.60 16.21 24.05
CA ALA A 52 -3.93 17.30 23.33
C ALA A 52 -2.85 18.01 24.17
N VAL A 53 -3.04 18.08 25.49
CA VAL A 53 -2.06 18.66 26.43
C VAL A 53 -0.93 17.69 26.70
N GLU A 54 -1.24 16.41 26.88
CA GLU A 54 -0.27 15.35 27.16
C GLU A 54 0.63 15.06 25.93
N ASN A 55 0.08 15.22 24.73
CA ASN A 55 0.77 14.98 23.45
C ASN A 55 1.01 16.28 22.69
N ALA A 56 1.50 17.34 23.36
CA ALA A 56 1.83 18.58 22.69
C ALA A 56 2.88 18.33 21.59
N PRO A 57 2.63 18.75 20.32
CA PRO A 57 3.48 18.43 19.18
C PRO A 57 4.72 19.34 19.14
N VAL A 58 5.51 19.34 20.22
CA VAL A 58 6.77 20.07 20.31
C VAL A 58 7.91 19.08 20.40
N PHE A 59 8.73 19.07 19.37
CA PHE A 59 9.87 18.15 19.24
C PHE A 59 11.20 18.90 19.31
N SER A 60 12.22 18.24 19.85
CA SER A 60 13.59 18.79 19.92
C SER A 60 14.25 18.93 18.54
N LEU A 61 13.83 18.13 17.58
CA LEU A 61 14.22 18.17 16.18
C LEU A 61 12.97 18.18 15.30
N ASP A 62 12.76 19.28 14.59
CA ASP A 62 11.68 19.43 13.63
C ASP A 62 12.24 19.49 12.21
N LEU A 63 11.94 18.50 11.39
CA LEU A 63 12.33 18.40 9.99
C LEU A 63 11.23 18.91 9.04
N THR A 64 10.09 19.31 9.58
CA THR A 64 8.93 19.76 8.79
C THR A 64 9.15 21.17 8.30
N LYS A 65 9.54 21.32 7.04
CA LYS A 65 9.73 22.64 6.41
C LYS A 65 8.83 22.88 5.19
N ASP A 66 8.03 21.88 4.83
CA ASP A 66 7.35 21.84 3.54
C ASP A 66 5.83 21.67 3.68
N LYS A 67 5.11 21.92 2.58
CA LYS A 67 3.67 21.65 2.51
C LYS A 67 3.38 20.16 2.72
N VAL A 68 2.31 19.86 3.42
CA VAL A 68 1.83 18.49 3.64
C VAL A 68 1.37 17.89 2.32
N SER A 69 1.86 16.69 2.01
CA SER A 69 1.36 15.88 0.90
C SER A 69 0.12 15.12 1.33
N ASP A 70 -0.92 15.09 0.49
CA ASP A 70 -2.19 14.45 0.78
C ASP A 70 -2.45 13.29 -0.20
N GLN A 71 -2.55 12.07 0.34
CA GLN A 71 -2.83 10.86 -0.45
C GLN A 71 -4.28 10.70 -0.91
N LYS A 72 -5.18 11.58 -0.45
CA LYS A 72 -6.61 11.55 -0.72
C LYS A 72 -7.25 10.19 -0.37
N ALA A 73 -8.17 9.69 -1.18
CA ALA A 73 -8.88 8.43 -0.98
C ALA A 73 -8.13 7.23 -1.60
N SER A 74 -6.85 7.06 -1.23
CA SER A 74 -6.01 5.94 -1.70
C SER A 74 -5.17 5.37 -0.54
N GLY A 75 -4.74 4.11 -0.64
CA GLY A 75 -3.92 3.42 0.37
C GLY A 75 -2.42 3.59 0.16
N ARG A 76 -1.95 4.73 -0.36
CA ARG A 76 -0.55 4.98 -0.77
C ARG A 76 0.33 5.60 0.33
N CYS A 77 -0.06 5.58 1.60
CA CYS A 77 0.68 6.23 2.70
C CYS A 77 2.17 5.85 2.72
N TRP A 78 2.50 4.60 2.45
CA TRP A 78 3.87 4.09 2.41
C TRP A 78 4.72 4.73 1.28
N MET A 79 4.13 4.98 0.10
CA MET A 79 4.79 5.69 -1.01
C MET A 79 4.98 7.17 -0.68
N PHE A 80 3.96 7.81 -0.11
CA PHE A 80 4.02 9.20 0.32
C PHE A 80 5.09 9.41 1.38
N ALA A 81 5.19 8.52 2.36
CA ALA A 81 6.22 8.57 3.39
C ALA A 81 7.63 8.45 2.80
N ALA A 82 7.86 7.48 1.91
CA ALA A 82 9.15 7.27 1.25
C ALA A 82 9.54 8.47 0.37
N LEU A 83 8.63 8.95 -0.48
CA LEU A 83 8.89 10.09 -1.37
C LEU A 83 9.09 11.40 -0.59
N ASN A 84 8.43 11.59 0.55
CA ASN A 84 8.67 12.75 1.41
C ASN A 84 10.06 12.73 2.04
N THR A 85 10.61 11.56 2.35
CA THR A 85 12.02 11.44 2.81
C THR A 85 12.99 11.93 1.74
N PHE A 86 12.76 11.57 0.48
CA PHE A 86 13.58 12.03 -0.65
C PHE A 86 13.38 13.53 -0.92
N ARG A 87 12.14 13.98 -0.91
CA ARG A 87 11.77 15.38 -1.05
C ARG A 87 12.52 16.28 -0.08
N HIS A 88 12.58 15.89 1.19
CA HIS A 88 13.30 16.64 2.22
C HIS A 88 14.79 16.79 1.87
N LYS A 89 15.45 15.70 1.44
CA LYS A 89 16.85 15.75 1.01
C LYS A 89 17.04 16.65 -0.22
N MET A 90 16.17 16.52 -1.22
CA MET A 90 16.24 17.32 -2.45
C MET A 90 16.05 18.81 -2.18
N ILE A 91 15.06 19.19 -1.37
CA ILE A 91 14.81 20.57 -0.99
C ILE A 91 16.02 21.18 -0.29
N ALA A 92 16.64 20.44 0.63
CA ALA A 92 17.84 20.89 1.31
C ALA A 92 19.07 20.98 0.37
N GLY A 93 19.26 19.98 -0.49
CA GLY A 93 20.43 19.87 -1.37
C GLY A 93 20.42 20.84 -2.54
N PHE A 94 19.24 21.08 -3.14
CA PHE A 94 19.07 21.96 -4.31
C PHE A 94 18.44 23.29 -3.98
N GLN A 95 18.25 23.60 -2.70
CA GLN A 95 17.67 24.85 -2.19
C GLN A 95 16.31 25.18 -2.85
N LEU A 96 15.46 24.17 -3.00
CA LEU A 96 14.13 24.32 -3.59
C LEU A 96 13.16 24.96 -2.57
N GLU A 97 12.20 25.75 -3.03
CA GLU A 97 11.17 26.33 -2.16
C GLU A 97 9.94 25.40 -2.03
N ASP A 98 9.48 24.85 -3.14
CA ASP A 98 8.28 23.99 -3.18
C ASP A 98 8.49 22.92 -4.25
N PHE A 99 8.72 21.71 -3.80
CA PHE A 99 8.98 20.60 -4.71
C PHE A 99 8.26 19.34 -4.20
N GLU A 100 7.74 18.56 -5.13
CA GLU A 100 7.11 17.27 -4.82
C GLU A 100 7.45 16.26 -5.91
N LEU A 101 7.80 15.05 -5.49
CA LEU A 101 7.94 13.89 -6.36
C LEU A 101 6.57 13.31 -6.69
N SER A 102 6.41 12.71 -7.86
CA SER A 102 5.16 12.10 -8.31
C SER A 102 4.89 10.78 -7.59
N GLN A 103 3.87 10.78 -6.76
CA GLN A 103 3.34 9.56 -6.16
C GLN A 103 2.55 8.73 -7.20
N ALA A 104 1.92 9.39 -8.16
CA ALA A 104 1.17 8.73 -9.23
C ALA A 104 2.08 7.89 -10.15
N HIS A 105 3.33 8.34 -10.43
CA HIS A 105 4.31 7.57 -11.18
C HIS A 105 4.69 6.27 -10.46
N THR A 106 5.03 6.35 -9.18
CA THR A 106 5.35 5.18 -8.37
C THR A 106 4.15 4.24 -8.26
N PHE A 107 2.95 4.80 -8.13
CA PHE A 107 1.69 4.04 -8.05
C PHE A 107 1.39 3.26 -9.33
N PHE A 108 1.63 3.85 -10.51
CA PHE A 108 1.47 3.15 -11.79
C PHE A 108 2.32 1.88 -11.82
N TRP A 109 3.60 2.01 -11.51
CA TRP A 109 4.52 0.88 -11.55
C TRP A 109 4.26 -0.14 -10.45
N ASP A 110 3.84 0.29 -9.27
CA ASP A 110 3.40 -0.62 -8.21
C ASP A 110 2.22 -1.49 -8.63
N LYS A 111 1.21 -0.87 -9.26
CA LYS A 111 0.05 -1.60 -9.79
C LYS A 111 0.44 -2.61 -10.86
N TYR A 112 1.32 -2.22 -11.77
CA TYR A 112 1.80 -3.09 -12.84
C TYR A 112 2.64 -4.25 -12.31
N GLU A 113 3.58 -3.97 -11.43
CA GLU A 113 4.45 -4.99 -10.82
C GLU A 113 3.69 -5.95 -9.90
N LYS A 114 2.76 -5.46 -9.10
CA LYS A 114 1.87 -6.32 -8.31
C LYS A 114 1.02 -7.23 -9.18
N SER A 115 0.58 -6.75 -10.34
CA SER A 115 -0.14 -7.59 -11.30
C SER A 115 0.75 -8.71 -11.83
N ASN A 116 1.97 -8.39 -12.23
CA ASN A 116 2.94 -9.41 -12.65
C ASN A 116 3.26 -10.40 -11.51
N TRP A 117 3.50 -9.89 -10.31
CA TRP A 117 3.77 -10.72 -9.13
C TRP A 117 2.60 -11.67 -8.82
N PHE A 118 1.36 -11.16 -8.90
CA PHE A 118 0.17 -11.97 -8.71
C PHE A 118 0.07 -13.10 -9.75
N LEU A 119 0.27 -12.81 -11.04
CA LEU A 119 0.22 -13.80 -12.10
C LEU A 119 1.33 -14.86 -11.96
N GLU A 120 2.53 -14.49 -11.50
CA GLU A 120 3.57 -15.44 -11.12
C GLU A 120 3.15 -16.36 -9.97
N GLN A 121 2.53 -15.80 -8.92
CA GLN A 121 2.00 -16.61 -7.82
C GLN A 121 0.85 -17.53 -8.26
N VAL A 122 0.03 -17.10 -9.21
CA VAL A 122 -1.01 -17.93 -9.83
C VAL A 122 -0.41 -19.13 -10.54
N LEU A 123 0.63 -18.91 -11.35
CA LEU A 123 1.35 -20.00 -12.04
C LEU A 123 2.04 -20.94 -11.04
N ALA A 124 2.70 -20.40 -10.03
CA ALA A 124 3.38 -21.19 -8.99
C ALA A 124 2.43 -22.02 -8.09
N THR A 125 1.14 -21.75 -8.17
CA THR A 125 0.09 -22.45 -7.40
C THR A 125 -0.99 -23.08 -8.28
N ALA A 126 -0.73 -23.21 -9.58
CA ALA A 126 -1.73 -23.66 -10.54
C ALA A 126 -2.24 -25.08 -10.27
N ASP A 127 -1.38 -25.94 -9.73
CA ASP A 127 -1.68 -27.33 -9.34
C ASP A 127 -2.41 -27.46 -7.99
N GLN A 128 -2.49 -26.37 -7.20
CA GLN A 128 -3.13 -26.42 -5.88
C GLN A 128 -4.64 -26.21 -6.01
N ASP A 129 -5.39 -26.84 -5.08
CA ASP A 129 -6.83 -26.69 -4.99
C ASP A 129 -7.25 -25.24 -4.72
N LEU A 130 -8.38 -24.80 -5.31
CA LEU A 130 -8.92 -23.46 -5.12
C LEU A 130 -9.29 -23.14 -3.66
N THR A 131 -9.58 -24.17 -2.86
CA THR A 131 -9.89 -24.03 -1.44
C THR A 131 -8.65 -23.99 -0.55
N SER A 132 -7.46 -24.23 -1.12
CA SER A 132 -6.21 -24.12 -0.35
C SER A 132 -6.05 -22.70 0.18
N ARG A 133 -5.52 -22.56 1.39
CA ARG A 133 -5.38 -21.27 2.07
C ARG A 133 -4.60 -20.25 1.22
N LYS A 134 -3.57 -20.72 0.52
CA LYS A 134 -2.70 -19.87 -0.29
C LYS A 134 -3.42 -19.35 -1.54
N VAL A 135 -4.06 -20.22 -2.30
CA VAL A 135 -4.81 -19.85 -3.51
C VAL A 135 -5.99 -18.95 -3.15
N LYS A 136 -6.72 -19.30 -2.08
CA LYS A 136 -7.82 -18.46 -1.61
C LYS A 136 -7.35 -17.05 -1.24
N PHE A 137 -6.25 -16.92 -0.50
CA PHE A 137 -5.68 -15.62 -0.14
C PHE A 137 -5.32 -14.78 -1.39
N LEU A 138 -4.68 -15.39 -2.40
CA LEU A 138 -4.35 -14.72 -3.66
C LEU A 138 -5.59 -14.23 -4.40
N LEU A 139 -6.60 -15.09 -4.53
CA LEU A 139 -7.80 -14.77 -5.31
C LEU A 139 -8.77 -13.83 -4.58
N ASP A 140 -8.78 -13.81 -3.25
CA ASP A 140 -9.60 -12.88 -2.47
C ASP A 140 -9.17 -11.42 -2.70
N THR A 141 -7.87 -11.19 -2.75
CA THR A 141 -7.32 -9.84 -2.97
C THR A 141 -6.10 -9.90 -3.89
N PRO A 142 -6.29 -9.98 -5.22
CA PRO A 142 -5.19 -10.07 -6.18
C PRO A 142 -4.16 -8.95 -6.01
N GLN A 143 -4.62 -7.73 -5.73
CA GLN A 143 -3.77 -6.64 -5.31
C GLN A 143 -4.52 -5.57 -4.50
N GLN A 144 -3.76 -4.76 -3.78
CA GLN A 144 -4.22 -3.64 -2.97
C GLN A 144 -3.20 -2.48 -3.04
N ASP A 145 -3.57 -1.31 -2.52
CA ASP A 145 -2.68 -0.13 -2.57
C ASP A 145 -1.50 -0.23 -1.59
N GLY A 146 -1.68 -0.93 -0.47
CA GLY A 146 -0.69 -1.02 0.60
C GLY A 146 0.64 -1.63 0.16
N GLY A 147 1.70 -1.32 0.88
CA GLY A 147 3.04 -1.86 0.65
C GLY A 147 3.99 -1.52 1.79
N GLN A 148 5.23 -1.92 1.64
CA GLN A 148 6.29 -1.82 2.65
C GLN A 148 7.53 -1.16 2.06
N TRP A 149 8.52 -0.82 2.93
CA TRP A 149 9.73 -0.13 2.54
C TRP A 149 10.48 -0.86 1.40
N ASP A 150 10.78 -2.16 1.55
CA ASP A 150 11.52 -2.91 0.53
C ASP A 150 10.79 -2.95 -0.82
N MET A 151 9.46 -2.90 -0.82
CA MET A 151 8.66 -2.83 -2.05
C MET A 151 8.80 -1.48 -2.76
N VAL A 152 8.86 -0.36 -2.03
CA VAL A 152 9.06 0.95 -2.65
C VAL A 152 10.50 1.12 -3.13
N VAL A 153 11.47 0.58 -2.40
CA VAL A 153 12.88 0.54 -2.81
C VAL A 153 13.02 -0.16 -4.17
N ALA A 154 12.42 -1.35 -4.31
CA ALA A 154 12.46 -2.10 -5.57
C ALA A 154 11.87 -1.30 -6.76
N LEU A 155 10.80 -0.53 -6.53
CA LEU A 155 10.23 0.34 -7.57
C LEU A 155 11.16 1.48 -7.96
N PHE A 156 11.80 2.14 -6.98
CA PHE A 156 12.71 3.25 -7.26
C PHE A 156 13.98 2.81 -7.98
N GLU A 157 14.54 1.67 -7.59
CA GLU A 157 15.70 1.09 -8.27
C GLU A 157 15.38 0.70 -9.70
N LYS A 158 14.20 0.15 -9.97
CA LYS A 158 13.80 -0.33 -11.30
C LYS A 158 13.30 0.79 -12.21
N TYR A 159 12.47 1.69 -11.70
CA TYR A 159 11.73 2.69 -12.50
C TYR A 159 12.14 4.13 -12.26
N GLY A 160 12.95 4.38 -11.24
CA GLY A 160 13.30 5.74 -10.86
C GLY A 160 12.10 6.52 -10.30
N VAL A 161 12.25 7.84 -10.27
CA VAL A 161 11.20 8.77 -9.84
C VAL A 161 11.14 9.97 -10.79
N VAL A 162 10.04 10.70 -10.76
CA VAL A 162 9.86 11.92 -11.55
C VAL A 162 9.25 13.03 -10.70
N PRO A 163 9.44 14.31 -11.06
CA PRO A 163 8.71 15.42 -10.44
C PRO A 163 7.19 15.28 -10.63
N LYS A 164 6.43 15.75 -9.66
CA LYS A 164 4.95 15.75 -9.73
C LYS A 164 4.42 16.54 -10.92
N SER A 165 5.12 17.63 -11.33
CA SER A 165 4.77 18.41 -12.52
C SER A 165 4.89 17.62 -13.83
N VAL A 166 5.72 16.59 -13.87
CA VAL A 166 5.93 15.73 -15.05
C VAL A 166 4.87 14.62 -15.15
N TYR A 167 4.45 14.09 -14.00
CA TYR A 167 3.41 13.09 -13.96
C TYR A 167 2.47 13.37 -12.77
N PRO A 168 1.44 14.19 -13.00
CA PRO A 168 0.50 14.63 -11.97
C PRO A 168 -0.48 13.52 -11.57
N GLU A 169 -1.20 13.75 -10.47
CA GLU A 169 -2.29 12.89 -10.04
C GLU A 169 -3.44 12.87 -11.06
N SER A 170 -4.01 11.69 -11.25
CA SER A 170 -5.30 11.48 -11.96
C SER A 170 -6.45 11.33 -10.95
N ILE A 171 -7.68 11.29 -11.43
CA ILE A 171 -8.84 10.96 -10.60
C ILE A 171 -8.66 9.56 -9.99
N SER A 172 -8.23 8.59 -10.80
CA SER A 172 -8.05 7.21 -10.37
C SER A 172 -6.87 7.02 -9.41
N SER A 173 -5.84 7.84 -9.44
CA SER A 173 -4.77 7.81 -8.44
C SER A 173 -5.20 8.45 -7.12
N SER A 174 -5.99 9.53 -7.19
CA SER A 174 -6.50 10.24 -6.01
C SER A 174 -7.65 9.50 -5.31
N ASN A 175 -8.40 8.68 -6.03
CA ASN A 175 -9.43 7.77 -5.51
C ASN A 175 -9.32 6.42 -6.21
N SER A 176 -8.56 5.51 -5.62
CA SER A 176 -8.18 4.24 -6.21
C SER A 176 -9.25 3.13 -6.15
N ARG A 177 -10.40 3.40 -5.54
CA ARG A 177 -11.42 2.38 -5.27
C ARG A 177 -11.90 1.68 -6.54
N GLU A 178 -12.33 2.44 -7.55
CA GLU A 178 -12.85 1.88 -8.80
C GLU A 178 -11.76 1.20 -9.62
N LEU A 179 -10.58 1.82 -9.70
CA LEU A 179 -9.40 1.22 -10.32
C LEU A 179 -9.11 -0.16 -9.74
N ASN A 180 -9.04 -0.25 -8.40
CA ASN A 180 -8.76 -1.50 -7.71
C ASN A 180 -9.85 -2.56 -7.93
N GLN A 181 -11.12 -2.18 -7.93
CA GLN A 181 -12.23 -3.10 -8.19
C GLN A 181 -12.14 -3.71 -9.58
N LEU A 182 -11.94 -2.89 -10.60
CA LEU A 182 -11.86 -3.34 -12.00
C LEU A 182 -10.60 -4.16 -12.26
N LEU A 183 -9.44 -3.70 -11.75
CA LEU A 183 -8.18 -4.41 -11.90
C LEU A 183 -8.20 -5.77 -11.19
N ASN A 184 -8.76 -5.87 -9.98
CA ASN A 184 -8.91 -7.14 -9.28
C ASN A 184 -9.88 -8.10 -9.99
N LYS A 185 -10.89 -7.58 -10.67
CA LYS A 185 -11.77 -8.40 -11.52
C LYS A 185 -11.02 -8.96 -12.73
N LEU A 186 -10.25 -8.11 -13.42
CA LEU A 186 -9.41 -8.51 -14.56
C LEU A 186 -8.39 -9.57 -14.14
N LEU A 187 -7.65 -9.33 -13.07
CA LEU A 187 -6.65 -10.28 -12.55
C LEU A 187 -7.23 -11.64 -12.15
N ARG A 188 -8.47 -11.71 -11.64
CA ARG A 188 -9.14 -13.01 -11.38
C ARG A 188 -9.48 -13.74 -12.67
N GLN A 189 -9.89 -13.02 -13.70
CA GLN A 189 -10.12 -13.60 -15.03
C GLN A 189 -8.81 -14.12 -15.63
N ASP A 190 -7.73 -13.36 -15.51
CA ASP A 190 -6.40 -13.75 -15.99
C ASP A 190 -5.87 -14.96 -15.21
N ALA A 191 -6.11 -15.02 -13.91
CA ALA A 191 -5.76 -16.16 -13.07
C ALA A 191 -6.48 -17.44 -13.51
N GLN A 192 -7.76 -17.35 -13.88
CA GLN A 192 -8.49 -18.48 -14.44
C GLN A 192 -7.84 -18.96 -15.74
N ILE A 193 -7.58 -18.05 -16.68
CA ILE A 193 -6.97 -18.37 -17.98
C ILE A 193 -5.62 -19.08 -17.80
N LEU A 194 -4.73 -18.53 -16.94
CA LEU A 194 -3.42 -19.10 -16.73
C LEU A 194 -3.45 -20.45 -16.01
N ARG A 195 -4.35 -20.62 -15.04
CA ARG A 195 -4.51 -21.91 -14.34
C ARG A 195 -5.06 -22.99 -15.28
N GLU A 196 -6.06 -22.68 -16.09
CA GLU A 196 -6.60 -23.61 -17.08
C GLU A 196 -5.53 -24.03 -18.11
N LEU A 197 -4.74 -23.06 -18.60
CA LEU A 197 -3.63 -23.32 -19.51
C LEU A 197 -2.56 -24.21 -18.87
N ALA A 198 -2.17 -23.92 -17.64
CA ALA A 198 -1.18 -24.73 -16.91
C ALA A 198 -1.69 -26.16 -16.66
N LEU A 199 -2.95 -26.32 -16.23
CA LEU A 199 -3.56 -27.63 -15.99
C LEU A 199 -3.78 -28.43 -17.27
N SER A 200 -3.87 -27.80 -18.43
CA SER A 200 -3.92 -28.48 -19.74
C SER A 200 -2.57 -29.06 -20.18
N GLY A 201 -1.48 -28.81 -19.43
CA GLY A 201 -0.13 -29.30 -19.72
C GLY A 201 0.64 -28.41 -20.71
N ALA A 202 0.28 -27.12 -20.82
CA ALA A 202 1.06 -26.16 -21.63
C ALA A 202 2.50 -26.06 -21.12
N ASP A 203 3.44 -25.88 -22.04
CA ASP A 203 4.84 -25.67 -21.71
C ASP A 203 5.09 -24.26 -21.13
N GLU A 204 6.24 -24.09 -20.51
CA GLU A 204 6.64 -22.83 -19.84
C GLU A 204 6.64 -21.65 -20.84
N ALA A 205 7.07 -21.87 -22.10
CA ALA A 205 7.10 -20.83 -23.12
C ALA A 205 5.67 -20.36 -23.47
N SER A 206 4.72 -21.27 -23.59
CA SER A 206 3.31 -20.95 -23.84
C SER A 206 2.68 -20.21 -22.66
N LEU A 207 2.98 -20.60 -21.42
CA LEU A 207 2.50 -19.94 -20.21
C LEU A 207 3.06 -18.50 -20.13
N GLN A 208 4.36 -18.34 -20.39
CA GLN A 208 5.00 -17.03 -20.39
C GLN A 208 4.44 -16.11 -21.47
N ALA A 209 4.26 -16.62 -22.71
CA ALA A 209 3.68 -15.85 -23.81
C ALA A 209 2.25 -15.38 -23.47
N LYS A 210 1.44 -16.26 -22.89
CA LYS A 210 0.08 -15.88 -22.44
C LYS A 210 0.10 -14.84 -21.33
N LYS A 211 0.97 -14.99 -20.34
CA LYS A 211 1.13 -14.00 -19.28
C LYS A 211 1.54 -12.63 -19.82
N GLU A 212 2.44 -12.57 -20.80
CA GLU A 212 2.87 -11.31 -21.45
C GLU A 212 1.71 -10.63 -22.18
N GLU A 213 0.85 -11.40 -22.86
CA GLU A 213 -0.37 -10.89 -23.50
C GLU A 213 -1.31 -10.25 -22.46
N LEU A 214 -1.57 -10.94 -21.35
CA LEU A 214 -2.40 -10.43 -20.26
C LEU A 214 -1.79 -9.19 -19.60
N LEU A 215 -0.49 -9.17 -19.37
CA LEU A 215 0.22 -8.00 -18.85
C LEU A 215 0.16 -6.80 -19.80
N GLN A 216 0.12 -7.01 -21.11
CA GLN A 216 -0.09 -5.93 -22.07
C GLN A 216 -1.48 -5.29 -21.92
N GLU A 217 -2.53 -6.10 -21.71
CA GLU A 217 -3.88 -5.60 -21.44
C GLU A 217 -3.94 -4.80 -20.13
N ILE A 218 -3.31 -5.31 -19.07
CA ILE A 218 -3.19 -4.63 -17.78
C ILE A 218 -2.45 -3.30 -17.93
N PHE A 219 -1.33 -3.28 -18.66
CA PHE A 219 -0.59 -2.04 -18.93
C PHE A 219 -1.46 -1.00 -19.63
N ASN A 220 -2.20 -1.41 -20.66
CA ASN A 220 -3.10 -0.52 -21.39
C ASN A 220 -4.22 0.01 -20.48
N PHE A 221 -4.81 -0.84 -19.64
CA PHE A 221 -5.81 -0.43 -18.65
C PHE A 221 -5.26 0.60 -17.66
N LEU A 222 -4.06 0.37 -17.13
CA LEU A 222 -3.40 1.30 -16.22
C LEU A 222 -3.04 2.62 -16.91
N ALA A 223 -2.52 2.56 -18.14
CA ALA A 223 -2.16 3.77 -18.91
C ALA A 223 -3.40 4.64 -19.25
N MET A 224 -4.53 4.02 -19.57
CA MET A 224 -5.80 4.74 -19.78
C MET A 224 -6.34 5.37 -18.48
N SER A 225 -6.10 4.74 -17.32
CA SER A 225 -6.67 5.17 -16.04
C SER A 225 -5.79 6.19 -15.30
N LEU A 226 -4.46 6.07 -15.43
CA LEU A 226 -3.48 6.84 -14.67
C LEU A 226 -2.64 7.78 -15.54
N GLY A 227 -2.67 7.62 -16.85
CA GLY A 227 -1.77 8.26 -17.82
C GLY A 227 -0.58 7.35 -18.17
N LEU A 228 0.04 7.58 -19.32
CA LEU A 228 1.25 6.85 -19.73
C LEU A 228 2.48 7.42 -19.02
N PRO A 229 3.26 6.62 -18.30
CA PRO A 229 4.47 7.08 -17.63
C PRO A 229 5.50 7.63 -18.64
N PRO A 230 6.15 8.76 -18.34
CA PRO A 230 7.14 9.35 -19.22
C PRO A 230 8.40 8.48 -19.29
N ARG A 231 8.93 8.28 -20.49
CA ARG A 231 10.24 7.64 -20.68
C ARG A 231 11.39 8.62 -20.49
N LYS A 232 11.15 9.88 -20.86
CA LYS A 232 12.07 11.00 -20.72
C LYS A 232 11.28 12.27 -20.44
N PHE A 233 11.92 13.23 -19.80
CA PHE A 233 11.35 14.54 -19.49
C PHE A 233 12.44 15.58 -19.30
N ASP A 234 12.06 16.84 -19.40
CA ASP A 234 12.90 17.98 -19.05
C ASP A 234 12.60 18.40 -17.62
N PHE A 235 13.65 18.67 -16.85
CA PHE A 235 13.55 19.17 -15.49
C PHE A 235 14.12 20.56 -15.38
N ALA A 236 13.32 21.51 -14.93
CA ALA A 236 13.76 22.88 -14.68
C ALA A 236 13.22 23.37 -13.33
N TYR A 237 14.05 24.10 -12.61
CA TYR A 237 13.69 24.71 -11.33
C TYR A 237 14.42 26.04 -11.10
N ARG A 238 13.94 26.82 -10.15
CA ARG A 238 14.69 27.94 -9.57
C ARG A 238 15.06 27.59 -8.14
N ASP A 239 16.29 27.91 -7.77
CA ASP A 239 16.73 27.82 -6.38
C ASP A 239 16.23 29.04 -5.57
N LYS A 240 16.49 29.03 -4.25
CA LYS A 240 16.08 30.13 -3.34
C LYS A 240 16.69 31.48 -3.68
N ASP A 241 17.81 31.48 -4.39
CA ASP A 241 18.47 32.70 -4.86
C ASP A 241 17.89 33.18 -6.20
N GLY A 242 16.92 32.45 -6.78
CA GLY A 242 16.26 32.77 -8.02
C GLY A 242 17.02 32.29 -9.27
N ASN A 243 18.14 31.61 -9.13
CA ASN A 243 18.91 31.09 -10.28
C ASN A 243 18.11 29.98 -10.99
N TYR A 244 18.13 30.02 -12.31
CA TYR A 244 17.47 29.05 -13.17
C TYR A 244 18.39 27.87 -13.46
N HIS A 245 17.88 26.68 -13.25
CA HIS A 245 18.54 25.42 -13.56
C HIS A 245 17.65 24.60 -14.48
N SER A 246 18.24 23.95 -15.50
CA SER A 246 17.48 23.05 -16.38
C SER A 246 18.36 21.94 -16.90
N GLU A 247 17.73 20.80 -17.11
CA GLU A 247 18.33 19.63 -17.74
C GLU A 247 17.27 18.94 -18.60
N ALA A 248 17.63 18.67 -19.85
CA ALA A 248 16.73 18.06 -20.82
C ALA A 248 16.97 16.52 -20.93
N ASP A 249 15.98 15.83 -21.47
CA ASP A 249 16.09 14.42 -21.87
C ASP A 249 16.41 13.43 -20.71
N LEU A 250 16.06 13.79 -19.47
CA LEU A 250 16.27 12.93 -18.32
C LEU A 250 15.35 11.70 -18.36
N THR A 251 15.89 10.52 -18.15
CA THR A 251 15.07 9.36 -17.80
C THR A 251 14.73 9.40 -16.31
N PRO A 252 13.62 8.76 -15.87
CA PRO A 252 13.28 8.69 -14.44
C PRO A 252 14.41 8.11 -13.58
N GLN A 253 15.17 7.13 -14.09
CA GLN A 253 16.32 6.54 -13.41
C GLN A 253 17.48 7.53 -13.30
N ALA A 254 17.81 8.26 -14.40
CA ALA A 254 18.87 9.27 -14.37
C ALA A 254 18.53 10.40 -13.39
N PHE A 255 17.27 10.82 -13.36
CA PHE A 255 16.79 11.80 -12.40
C PHE A 255 16.93 11.29 -10.95
N TYR A 256 16.52 10.04 -10.68
CA TYR A 256 16.66 9.43 -9.36
C TYR A 256 18.13 9.39 -8.91
N GLN A 257 19.03 8.90 -9.75
CA GLN A 257 20.46 8.80 -9.44
C GLN A 257 21.10 10.16 -9.19
N LYS A 258 20.75 11.18 -9.97
CA LYS A 258 21.37 12.51 -9.90
C LYS A 258 20.82 13.39 -8.79
N TYR A 259 19.49 13.38 -8.61
CA TYR A 259 18.80 14.36 -7.75
C TYR A 259 18.38 13.79 -6.41
N VAL A 260 18.14 12.50 -6.30
CA VAL A 260 17.81 11.85 -5.02
C VAL A 260 19.06 11.35 -4.33
N ASP A 261 19.91 10.60 -5.01
CA ASP A 261 21.22 10.09 -4.55
C ASP A 261 21.19 9.56 -3.10
N LEU A 262 20.26 8.65 -2.82
CA LEU A 262 20.15 7.97 -1.53
C LEU A 262 20.59 6.51 -1.68
N LYS A 263 21.46 6.07 -0.79
CA LYS A 263 21.83 4.65 -0.65
C LYS A 263 20.71 3.94 0.11
N LEU A 264 19.73 3.39 -0.60
CA LEU A 264 18.56 2.77 0.02
C LEU A 264 18.91 1.50 0.82
N ASP A 265 20.03 0.87 0.54
CA ASP A 265 20.58 -0.25 1.31
C ASP A 265 21.00 0.12 2.75
N ASP A 266 21.23 1.40 3.04
CA ASP A 266 21.55 1.89 4.38
C ASP A 266 20.30 2.00 5.28
N TYR A 267 19.09 1.79 4.73
CA TYR A 267 17.83 1.88 5.46
C TYR A 267 17.36 0.49 5.88
N VAL A 268 16.78 0.42 7.06
CA VAL A 268 16.22 -0.80 7.64
C VAL A 268 14.81 -0.57 8.17
N SER A 269 13.95 -1.58 8.04
CA SER A 269 12.63 -1.57 8.65
C SER A 269 12.70 -2.21 10.04
N ILE A 270 12.26 -1.47 11.04
CA ILE A 270 12.21 -1.95 12.43
C ILE A 270 10.77 -2.29 12.78
N ILE A 271 10.57 -3.48 13.38
CA ILE A 271 9.25 -3.89 13.88
C ILE A 271 9.20 -3.78 15.42
N ASN A 272 8.15 -3.14 15.92
CA ASN A 272 7.83 -3.15 17.35
C ASN A 272 6.61 -4.06 17.59
N ALA A 273 6.84 -5.36 17.65
CA ALA A 273 5.81 -6.36 17.90
C ALA A 273 6.35 -7.43 18.88
N PRO A 274 6.48 -7.10 20.18
CA PRO A 274 7.09 -7.98 21.19
C PRO A 274 6.14 -9.12 21.58
N THR A 275 5.88 -10.04 20.65
CA THR A 275 5.08 -11.23 20.87
C THR A 275 6.00 -12.44 21.05
N VAL A 276 5.49 -13.53 21.64
CA VAL A 276 6.27 -14.76 21.90
C VAL A 276 6.85 -15.34 20.60
N ASP A 277 6.10 -15.24 19.51
CA ASP A 277 6.50 -15.72 18.18
C ASP A 277 7.42 -14.75 17.42
N LYS A 278 7.57 -13.51 17.91
CA LYS A 278 8.43 -12.46 17.30
C LYS A 278 9.35 -11.79 18.32
N PRO A 279 10.26 -12.53 18.97
CA PRO A 279 11.22 -11.96 19.90
C PRO A 279 12.17 -10.97 19.17
N TYR A 280 12.60 -9.93 19.87
CA TYR A 280 13.59 -8.99 19.34
C TYR A 280 14.92 -9.67 18.96
N GLY A 281 15.68 -9.03 18.05
CA GLY A 281 16.98 -9.50 17.61
C GLY A 281 16.94 -10.59 16.53
N LYS A 282 15.78 -10.79 15.90
CA LYS A 282 15.62 -11.67 14.75
C LYS A 282 15.07 -10.91 13.55
N SER A 283 15.32 -11.42 12.35
CA SER A 283 14.79 -10.88 11.12
C SER A 283 13.52 -11.64 10.72
N TYR A 284 12.52 -10.90 10.25
CA TYR A 284 11.21 -11.44 9.85
C TYR A 284 10.86 -11.01 8.42
N THR A 285 10.10 -11.84 7.75
CA THR A 285 9.48 -11.53 6.46
C THR A 285 7.99 -11.84 6.49
N VAL A 286 7.26 -11.32 5.50
CA VAL A 286 5.85 -11.63 5.30
C VAL A 286 5.71 -12.42 4.01
N GLU A 287 5.29 -13.67 4.13
CA GLU A 287 4.98 -14.48 2.96
C GLU A 287 3.80 -13.88 2.19
N MET A 288 3.78 -14.03 0.89
CA MET A 288 2.72 -13.54 -0.01
C MET A 288 2.57 -12.01 -0.01
N LEU A 289 3.64 -11.29 0.27
CA LEU A 289 3.72 -9.84 0.15
C LEU A 289 4.91 -9.46 -0.74
N GLY A 290 4.63 -8.77 -1.84
CA GLY A 290 5.65 -8.33 -2.79
C GLY A 290 5.04 -7.53 -3.95
N ASN A 291 5.90 -6.98 -4.77
CA ASN A 291 5.54 -6.33 -6.04
C ASN A 291 6.52 -6.71 -7.16
N VAL A 292 7.77 -6.27 -7.10
CA VAL A 292 8.75 -6.55 -8.14
C VAL A 292 9.28 -7.98 -7.99
N VAL A 293 9.02 -8.81 -8.99
CA VAL A 293 9.49 -10.20 -9.02
C VAL A 293 11.03 -10.23 -9.03
N GLY A 294 11.62 -11.07 -8.18
CA GLY A 294 13.09 -11.17 -8.05
C GLY A 294 13.75 -10.09 -7.19
N SER A 295 12.99 -9.13 -6.65
CA SER A 295 13.52 -8.16 -5.69
C SER A 295 13.77 -8.77 -4.31
N LYS A 296 14.43 -8.01 -3.44
CA LYS A 296 14.62 -8.40 -2.04
C LYS A 296 13.24 -8.57 -1.37
N PRO A 297 13.04 -9.64 -0.58
CA PRO A 297 11.79 -9.82 0.16
C PRO A 297 11.62 -8.73 1.21
N VAL A 298 10.39 -8.40 1.55
CA VAL A 298 10.09 -7.50 2.68
C VAL A 298 10.71 -8.05 3.94
N ARG A 299 11.51 -7.24 4.63
CA ARG A 299 12.28 -7.64 5.81
C ARG A 299 12.14 -6.62 6.93
N TYR A 300 11.93 -7.15 8.14
CA TYR A 300 11.91 -6.39 9.40
C TYR A 300 12.98 -6.91 10.36
N LEU A 301 13.58 -6.01 11.14
CA LEU A 301 14.55 -6.30 12.20
C LEU A 301 13.95 -6.07 13.58
#